data_3d8a89885e02e577b1ca7b503f07c80b
#
_entry.id   3d8a89885e02e577b1ca7b503f07c80b
#
_cell.length_a   1.000
_cell.length_b   1.000
_cell.length_c   1.000
_cell.angle_alpha   90.00
_cell.angle_beta   90.00
_cell.angle_gamma   90.00
#
_symmetry.space_group_name_H-M   'P 1'
#
loop_
_entity.id
_entity.type
_entity.pdbx_description
1 polymer ?
#
loop_
_entity_poly.entity_id
_entity_poly.type
_entity_poly.pdbx_seq_one_letter_code
_entity_poly.pdbx_strand_id
1 'polypeptide(L)'
;NKLTGNWQEVFLELKRLNGYDVMGDGIPMDSFLDQDAQTRELLQVSAGSSVFEVGCGTGANLYLMARAGVKVGGTDYAEGLIETARKVLPDAIELYSGQADAIATEQKYDAVFSNGVFPYFPNEEYAERVLMRMLEKSHGAVGVMGLHDIEKREDYLAFRRAHIPNYDELYKDLDRYFYPRGFFENFADAHNLRIIFPIMELKGYWNDPFIFNCFMYRK
;
A
#
# COMPACT_ATOMS: atom_id res chain seq x y z
N ASN A 1 9.13 25.10 -4.76
CA ASN A 1 9.25 23.84 -4.04
C ASN A 1 7.84 23.24 -3.88
N LYS A 2 7.48 22.23 -4.70
CA LYS A 2 6.14 21.62 -4.71
C LYS A 2 5.76 20.91 -3.40
N LEU A 3 6.72 20.67 -2.51
CA LEU A 3 6.49 20.07 -1.20
C LEU A 3 6.20 21.10 -0.09
N THR A 4 6.07 22.39 -0.41
CA THR A 4 5.77 23.49 0.52
C THR A 4 4.50 24.26 0.18
N GLY A 5 3.70 23.74 -0.76
CA GLY A 5 2.41 24.27 -1.16
C GLY A 5 1.28 23.98 -0.16
N ASN A 6 0.04 24.18 -0.60
CA ASN A 6 -1.08 23.67 0.19
C ASN A 6 -1.03 22.14 0.26
N TRP A 7 -1.70 21.57 1.23
CA TRP A 7 -1.60 20.12 1.53
C TRP A 7 -2.06 19.23 0.36
N GLN A 8 -3.02 19.67 -0.45
CA GLN A 8 -3.51 18.92 -1.62
C GLN A 8 -2.44 18.86 -2.71
N GLU A 9 -1.77 19.98 -2.97
CA GLU A 9 -0.64 20.02 -3.92
C GLU A 9 0.51 19.17 -3.46
N VAL A 10 0.83 19.20 -2.16
CA VAL A 10 1.86 18.33 -1.56
C VAL A 10 1.47 16.86 -1.74
N PHE A 11 0.25 16.48 -1.39
CA PHE A 11 -0.22 15.11 -1.54
C PHE A 11 -0.16 14.63 -2.99
N LEU A 12 -0.65 15.41 -3.95
CA LEU A 12 -0.62 15.07 -5.37
C LEU A 12 0.81 14.92 -5.89
N GLU A 13 1.73 15.77 -5.45
CA GLU A 13 3.14 15.63 -5.82
C GLU A 13 3.76 14.34 -5.23
N LEU A 14 3.42 13.97 -3.99
CA LEU A 14 3.85 12.71 -3.39
C LEU A 14 3.32 11.51 -4.21
N LYS A 15 2.04 11.52 -4.60
CA LYS A 15 1.45 10.47 -5.46
C LYS A 15 2.16 10.42 -6.82
N ARG A 16 2.43 11.55 -7.44
CA ARG A 16 3.16 11.63 -8.71
C ARG A 16 4.56 11.03 -8.59
N LEU A 17 5.29 11.34 -7.54
CA LEU A 17 6.62 10.78 -7.28
C LEU A 17 6.59 9.27 -7.02
N ASN A 18 5.47 8.73 -6.55
CA ASN A 18 5.21 7.30 -6.44
C ASN A 18 4.75 6.65 -7.78
N GLY A 19 4.70 7.40 -8.87
CA GLY A 19 4.39 6.88 -10.20
C GLY A 19 2.90 6.81 -10.56
N TYR A 20 2.01 7.49 -9.85
CA TYR A 20 0.57 7.45 -10.12
C TYR A 20 0.14 8.10 -11.45
N ASP A 21 0.96 8.98 -12.02
CA ASP A 21 0.64 9.68 -13.28
C ASP A 21 1.03 8.89 -14.54
N VAL A 22 1.57 7.68 -14.42
CA VAL A 22 2.15 6.92 -15.55
C VAL A 22 1.12 6.61 -16.64
N MET A 23 -0.16 6.53 -16.28
CA MET A 23 -1.27 6.24 -17.20
C MET A 23 -2.20 7.44 -17.44
N GLY A 24 -1.84 8.64 -16.94
CA GLY A 24 -2.68 9.82 -17.05
C GLY A 24 -3.97 9.74 -16.22
N ASP A 25 -3.91 9.09 -15.07
CA ASP A 25 -5.05 8.87 -14.20
C ASP A 25 -5.61 10.19 -13.65
N GLY A 26 -6.79 10.56 -14.11
CA GLY A 26 -7.56 11.68 -13.56
C GLY A 26 -8.27 11.29 -12.27
N ILE A 27 -7.56 10.80 -11.24
CA ILE A 27 -8.16 10.41 -9.96
C ILE A 27 -8.56 11.67 -9.20
N PRO A 28 -9.87 11.88 -8.89
CA PRO A 28 -10.31 13.03 -8.10
C PRO A 28 -9.73 12.99 -6.68
N MET A 29 -9.45 14.16 -6.11
CA MET A 29 -8.97 14.27 -4.72
C MET A 29 -9.92 13.61 -3.72
N ASP A 30 -11.22 13.73 -3.93
CA ASP A 30 -12.22 13.12 -3.04
C ASP A 30 -12.12 11.60 -3.02
N SER A 31 -11.74 10.95 -4.14
CA SER A 31 -11.52 9.51 -4.19
C SER A 31 -10.34 9.06 -3.30
N PHE A 32 -9.27 9.84 -3.24
CA PHE A 32 -8.15 9.57 -2.32
C PHE A 32 -8.55 9.77 -0.86
N LEU A 33 -9.36 10.79 -0.57
CA LEU A 33 -9.86 11.06 0.79
C LEU A 33 -10.82 9.95 1.25
N ASP A 34 -11.70 9.51 0.36
CA ASP A 34 -12.62 8.38 0.63
C ASP A 34 -11.84 7.09 0.87
N GLN A 35 -10.81 6.79 0.06
CA GLN A 35 -9.95 5.63 0.26
C GLN A 35 -9.20 5.71 1.59
N ASP A 36 -8.64 6.87 1.95
CA ASP A 36 -7.98 7.07 3.25
C ASP A 36 -8.94 6.84 4.41
N ALA A 37 -10.15 7.40 4.35
CA ALA A 37 -11.16 7.23 5.39
C ALA A 37 -11.58 5.76 5.56
N GLN A 38 -11.86 5.05 4.47
CA GLN A 38 -12.17 3.62 4.48
C GLN A 38 -10.99 2.78 5.01
N THR A 39 -9.76 3.11 4.59
CA THR A 39 -8.56 2.41 5.06
C THR A 39 -8.40 2.55 6.57
N ARG A 40 -8.56 3.76 7.12
CA ARG A 40 -8.50 3.98 8.58
C ARG A 40 -9.61 3.23 9.33
N GLU A 41 -10.83 3.21 8.80
CA GLU A 41 -11.93 2.44 9.37
C GLU A 41 -11.61 0.94 9.40
N LEU A 42 -11.16 0.37 8.28
CA LEU A 42 -10.80 -1.05 8.16
C LEU A 42 -9.58 -1.41 9.02
N LEU A 43 -8.62 -0.52 9.18
CA LEU A 43 -7.49 -0.68 10.09
C LEU A 43 -7.87 -0.45 11.56
N GLN A 44 -9.10 0.03 11.83
CA GLN A 44 -9.60 0.36 13.17
C GLN A 44 -8.74 1.44 13.87
N VAL A 45 -8.26 2.43 13.10
CA VAL A 45 -7.43 3.52 13.60
C VAL A 45 -8.14 4.87 13.48
N SER A 46 -7.86 5.73 14.45
CA SER A 46 -8.39 7.10 14.53
C SER A 46 -7.34 8.06 15.06
N ALA A 47 -7.68 9.33 15.27
CA ALA A 47 -6.76 10.30 15.85
C ALA A 47 -6.18 9.78 17.18
N GLY A 48 -4.86 9.83 17.30
CA GLY A 48 -4.10 9.30 18.43
C GLY A 48 -3.60 7.86 18.27
N SER A 49 -4.23 7.05 17.41
CA SER A 49 -3.72 5.71 17.05
C SER A 49 -2.40 5.82 16.27
N SER A 50 -1.70 4.70 16.17
CA SER A 50 -0.46 4.57 15.39
C SER A 50 -0.60 3.57 14.25
N VAL A 51 0.01 3.88 13.09
CA VAL A 51 -0.01 3.03 11.90
C VAL A 51 1.36 2.98 11.26
N PHE A 52 1.72 1.80 10.73
CA PHE A 52 2.96 1.61 9.97
C PHE A 52 2.65 1.13 8.56
N GLU A 53 3.28 1.73 7.55
CA GLU A 53 3.15 1.33 6.15
C GLU A 53 4.41 0.65 5.64
N VAL A 54 4.25 -0.57 5.11
CA VAL A 54 5.31 -1.31 4.42
C VAL A 54 5.27 -0.97 2.94
N GLY A 55 6.36 -0.42 2.41
CA GLY A 55 6.43 0.12 1.06
C GLY A 55 5.75 1.49 0.97
N CYS A 56 6.06 2.39 1.91
CA CYS A 56 5.39 3.69 2.01
C CYS A 56 5.77 4.69 0.90
N GLY A 57 6.82 4.40 0.12
CA GLY A 57 7.34 5.31 -0.90
C GLY A 57 7.65 6.68 -0.32
N THR A 58 7.09 7.73 -0.92
CA THR A 58 7.19 9.13 -0.46
C THR A 58 6.34 9.45 0.77
N GLY A 59 5.63 8.46 1.32
CA GLY A 59 4.72 8.65 2.46
C GLY A 59 3.38 9.27 2.11
N ALA A 60 2.90 9.17 0.87
CA ALA A 60 1.66 9.82 0.43
C ALA A 60 0.43 9.39 1.26
N ASN A 61 0.25 8.08 1.51
CA ASN A 61 -0.86 7.59 2.33
C ASN A 61 -0.68 8.03 3.79
N LEU A 62 0.52 7.89 4.32
CA LEU A 62 0.86 8.32 5.69
C LEU A 62 0.64 9.82 5.90
N TYR A 63 0.84 10.63 4.86
CA TYR A 63 0.61 12.08 4.91
C TYR A 63 -0.87 12.40 5.16
N LEU A 64 -1.82 11.72 4.48
CA LEU A 64 -3.25 11.88 4.75
C LEU A 64 -3.62 11.40 6.15
N MET A 65 -3.11 10.24 6.57
CA MET A 65 -3.36 9.69 7.90
C MET A 65 -2.82 10.60 9.02
N ALA A 66 -1.61 11.16 8.86
CA ALA A 66 -1.04 12.13 9.81
C ALA A 66 -1.90 13.39 9.92
N ARG A 67 -2.45 13.88 8.81
CA ARG A 67 -3.39 15.01 8.81
C ARG A 67 -4.71 14.69 9.54
N ALA A 68 -5.10 13.42 9.57
CA ALA A 68 -6.24 12.94 10.36
C ALA A 68 -5.90 12.69 11.85
N GLY A 69 -4.68 13.03 12.28
CA GLY A 69 -4.23 12.88 13.67
C GLY A 69 -3.69 11.50 14.03
N VAL A 70 -3.46 10.62 13.04
CA VAL A 70 -2.85 9.31 13.26
C VAL A 70 -1.32 9.48 13.34
N LYS A 71 -0.69 8.81 14.30
CA LYS A 71 0.77 8.73 14.40
C LYS A 71 1.28 7.72 13.36
N VAL A 72 2.26 8.10 12.57
CA VAL A 72 2.67 7.33 11.41
C VAL A 72 4.13 6.86 11.49
N GLY A 73 4.40 5.72 10.87
CA GLY A 73 5.72 5.20 10.57
C GLY A 73 5.71 4.45 9.25
N GLY A 74 6.86 4.19 8.68
CA GLY A 74 6.92 3.46 7.41
C GLY A 74 8.32 3.06 6.98
N THR A 75 8.36 2.16 6.03
CA THR A 75 9.60 1.74 5.36
C THR A 75 9.38 1.61 3.86
N ASP A 76 10.43 1.85 3.10
CA ASP A 76 10.50 1.56 1.68
C ASP A 76 11.93 1.12 1.33
N TYR A 77 12.12 0.34 0.27
CA TYR A 77 13.46 -0.07 -0.15
C TYR A 77 14.25 1.07 -0.80
N ALA A 78 13.57 2.10 -1.32
CA ALA A 78 14.17 3.22 -2.02
C ALA A 78 14.48 4.40 -1.07
N GLU A 79 15.75 4.57 -0.69
CA GLU A 79 16.19 5.66 0.22
C GLU A 79 15.75 7.05 -0.27
N GLY A 80 15.80 7.33 -1.58
CA GLY A 80 15.39 8.63 -2.12
C GLY A 80 13.90 8.95 -1.91
N LEU A 81 13.04 7.93 -1.85
CA LEU A 81 11.63 8.10 -1.50
C LEU A 81 11.46 8.35 -0.01
N ILE A 82 12.20 7.63 0.83
CA ILE A 82 12.22 7.83 2.30
C ILE A 82 12.75 9.22 2.67
N GLU A 83 13.75 9.74 1.98
CA GLU A 83 14.21 11.12 2.17
C GLU A 83 13.09 12.15 1.89
N THR A 84 12.25 11.86 0.90
CA THR A 84 11.08 12.69 0.60
C THR A 84 10.03 12.56 1.70
N ALA A 85 9.74 11.34 2.15
CA ALA A 85 8.81 11.08 3.24
C ALA A 85 9.22 11.82 4.53
N ARG A 86 10.49 11.77 4.90
CA ARG A 86 11.03 12.50 6.09
C ARG A 86 10.80 14.00 6.03
N LYS A 87 10.84 14.62 4.82
CA LYS A 87 10.61 16.06 4.65
C LYS A 87 9.16 16.47 4.89
N VAL A 88 8.20 15.60 4.59
CA VAL A 88 6.76 15.90 4.69
C VAL A 88 6.14 15.33 5.97
N LEU A 89 6.82 14.42 6.64
CA LEU A 89 6.39 13.74 7.87
C LEU A 89 7.48 13.87 8.97
N PRO A 90 7.81 15.10 9.39
CA PRO A 90 8.91 15.30 10.37
C PRO A 90 8.61 14.70 11.74
N ASP A 91 7.33 14.49 12.07
CA ASP A 91 6.86 13.94 13.36
C ASP A 91 6.58 12.42 13.29
N ALA A 92 6.97 11.74 12.18
CA ALA A 92 6.81 10.29 12.07
C ALA A 92 7.59 9.57 13.17
N ILE A 93 7.02 8.49 13.72
CA ILE A 93 7.66 7.67 14.76
C ILE A 93 8.99 7.10 14.25
N GLU A 94 8.94 6.54 13.04
CA GLU A 94 10.12 6.05 12.32
C GLU A 94 9.88 6.09 10.81
N LEU A 95 10.91 6.43 10.05
CA LEU A 95 10.96 6.31 8.59
C LEU A 95 12.36 5.85 8.20
N TYR A 96 12.45 4.68 7.60
CA TYR A 96 13.75 4.11 7.22
C TYR A 96 13.67 3.32 5.91
N SER A 97 14.80 3.21 5.21
CA SER A 97 14.89 2.32 4.06
C SER A 97 15.25 0.90 4.47
N GLY A 98 14.61 -0.08 3.80
CA GLY A 98 14.86 -1.49 4.06
C GLY A 98 13.97 -2.41 3.25
N GLN A 99 14.32 -3.70 3.24
CA GLN A 99 13.53 -4.73 2.60
C GLN A 99 12.25 -5.02 3.40
N ALA A 100 11.15 -5.32 2.69
CA ALA A 100 9.86 -5.55 3.32
C ALA A 100 9.84 -6.78 4.25
N ASP A 101 10.60 -7.84 3.93
CA ASP A 101 10.70 -9.05 4.74
C ASP A 101 11.69 -8.94 5.92
N ALA A 102 12.36 -7.81 6.05
CA ALA A 102 13.35 -7.53 7.11
C ALA A 102 12.97 -6.30 7.97
N ILE A 103 11.71 -5.90 7.99
CA ILE A 103 11.27 -4.77 8.83
C ILE A 103 11.51 -5.05 10.32
N ALA A 104 11.96 -4.02 11.04
CA ALA A 104 12.14 -4.07 12.48
C ALA A 104 10.77 -4.17 13.20
N THR A 105 10.64 -5.06 14.16
CA THR A 105 9.38 -5.36 14.85
C THR A 105 9.34 -4.96 16.32
N GLU A 106 10.40 -4.34 16.82
CA GLU A 106 10.52 -3.88 18.22
C GLU A 106 9.51 -2.76 18.51
N GLN A 107 9.47 -1.75 17.65
CA GLN A 107 8.45 -0.70 17.71
C GLN A 107 7.13 -1.27 17.15
N LYS A 108 6.09 -1.31 18.00
CA LYS A 108 4.76 -1.81 17.63
C LYS A 108 3.81 -0.66 17.29
N TYR A 109 2.80 -0.99 16.50
CA TYR A 109 1.75 -0.08 16.04
C TYR A 109 0.36 -0.67 16.27
N ASP A 110 -0.65 0.19 16.35
CA ASP A 110 -2.04 -0.26 16.48
C ASP A 110 -2.50 -1.01 15.22
N ALA A 111 -2.00 -0.61 14.05
CA ALA A 111 -2.22 -1.33 12.80
C ALA A 111 -0.99 -1.22 11.87
N VAL A 112 -0.85 -2.19 10.97
CA VAL A 112 0.18 -2.22 9.93
C VAL A 112 -0.48 -2.49 8.59
N PHE A 113 -0.09 -1.77 7.54
CA PHE A 113 -0.62 -2.01 6.21
C PHE A 113 0.43 -1.87 5.12
N SER A 114 0.08 -2.31 3.91
CA SER A 114 0.85 -2.14 2.68
C SER A 114 -0.11 -1.86 1.54
N ASN A 115 0.24 -0.95 0.64
CA ASN A 115 -0.62 -0.57 -0.48
C ASN A 115 0.15 -0.56 -1.81
N GLY A 116 -0.23 -1.46 -2.73
CA GLY A 116 0.34 -1.56 -4.07
C GLY A 116 1.78 -2.07 -4.13
N VAL A 117 2.26 -2.78 -3.13
CA VAL A 117 3.64 -3.26 -2.99
C VAL A 117 3.78 -4.75 -3.28
N PHE A 118 2.85 -5.56 -2.80
CA PHE A 118 2.89 -7.02 -2.94
C PHE A 118 3.02 -7.52 -4.38
N PRO A 119 2.42 -6.88 -5.41
CA PRO A 119 2.62 -7.28 -6.80
C PRO A 119 4.08 -7.22 -7.29
N TYR A 120 4.97 -6.56 -6.57
CA TYR A 120 6.40 -6.49 -6.89
C TYR A 120 7.24 -7.57 -6.21
N PHE A 121 6.64 -8.38 -5.33
CA PHE A 121 7.37 -9.45 -4.66
C PHE A 121 7.62 -10.63 -5.61
N PRO A 122 8.72 -11.36 -5.41
CA PRO A 122 9.13 -12.41 -6.35
C PRO A 122 8.23 -13.65 -6.31
N ASN A 123 7.62 -13.95 -5.16
CA ASN A 123 6.81 -15.15 -4.94
C ASN A 123 6.02 -15.08 -3.63
N GLU A 124 5.15 -16.08 -3.42
CA GLU A 124 4.33 -16.20 -2.20
C GLU A 124 5.17 -16.42 -0.93
N GLU A 125 6.29 -17.12 -1.01
CA GLU A 125 7.16 -17.34 0.14
C GLU A 125 7.74 -16.02 0.68
N TYR A 126 8.15 -15.11 -0.20
CA TYR A 126 8.57 -13.76 0.20
C TYR A 126 7.40 -12.97 0.80
N ALA A 127 6.22 -13.03 0.17
CA ALA A 127 5.02 -12.36 0.65
C ALA A 127 4.61 -12.87 2.04
N GLU A 128 4.70 -14.18 2.29
CA GLU A 128 4.43 -14.77 3.60
C GLU A 128 5.38 -14.25 4.68
N ARG A 129 6.68 -14.15 4.40
CA ARG A 129 7.64 -13.56 5.34
C ARG A 129 7.29 -12.10 5.66
N VAL A 130 6.86 -11.33 4.66
CA VAL A 130 6.42 -9.94 4.87
C VAL A 130 5.16 -9.91 5.74
N LEU A 131 4.16 -10.74 5.46
CA LEU A 131 2.94 -10.84 6.27
C LEU A 131 3.24 -11.20 7.73
N MET A 132 4.18 -12.13 7.97
CA MET A 132 4.62 -12.48 9.32
C MET A 132 5.21 -11.26 10.05
N ARG A 133 6.08 -10.50 9.39
CA ARG A 133 6.65 -9.28 9.97
C ARG A 133 5.58 -8.21 10.24
N MET A 134 4.63 -8.03 9.31
CA MET A 134 3.51 -7.10 9.50
C MET A 134 2.66 -7.51 10.71
N LEU A 135 2.33 -8.79 10.81
CA LEU A 135 1.56 -9.34 11.94
C LEU A 135 2.30 -9.18 13.27
N GLU A 136 3.60 -9.44 13.28
CA GLU A 136 4.45 -9.26 14.45
C GLU A 136 4.55 -7.79 14.87
N LYS A 137 4.64 -6.86 13.91
CA LYS A 137 4.74 -5.41 14.17
C LYS A 137 3.40 -4.79 14.61
N SER A 138 2.26 -5.46 14.35
CA SER A 138 0.92 -4.96 14.66
C SER A 138 0.37 -5.52 15.97
N HIS A 139 -0.26 -4.65 16.78
CA HIS A 139 -1.12 -5.08 17.88
C HIS A 139 -2.55 -5.42 17.44
N GLY A 140 -3.02 -4.82 16.34
CA GLY A 140 -4.39 -4.94 15.85
C GLY A 140 -4.47 -5.44 14.42
N ALA A 141 -5.05 -4.64 13.54
CA ALA A 141 -5.29 -5.01 12.14
C ALA A 141 -4.03 -5.04 11.29
N VAL A 142 -4.02 -5.94 10.31
CA VAL A 142 -3.06 -5.96 9.20
C VAL A 142 -3.84 -5.83 7.90
N GLY A 143 -3.51 -4.81 7.08
CA GLY A 143 -4.15 -4.56 5.79
C GLY A 143 -3.18 -4.74 4.63
N VAL A 144 -3.62 -5.40 3.56
CA VAL A 144 -2.88 -5.46 2.30
C VAL A 144 -3.80 -5.01 1.17
N MET A 145 -3.40 -3.94 0.50
CA MET A 145 -4.19 -3.27 -0.53
C MET A 145 -3.48 -3.30 -1.87
N GLY A 146 -4.26 -3.20 -2.94
CA GLY A 146 -3.72 -3.15 -4.30
C GLY A 146 -3.08 -4.47 -4.75
N LEU A 147 -3.63 -5.59 -4.31
CA LEU A 147 -3.19 -6.93 -4.69
C LEU A 147 -3.69 -7.26 -6.10
N HIS A 148 -2.81 -7.62 -7.03
CA HIS A 148 -3.22 -8.09 -8.34
C HIS A 148 -3.92 -9.45 -8.23
N ASP A 149 -5.17 -9.52 -8.72
CA ASP A 149 -6.01 -10.72 -8.68
C ASP A 149 -5.61 -11.68 -9.79
N ILE A 150 -5.25 -12.92 -9.44
CA ILE A 150 -4.89 -13.94 -10.43
C ILE A 150 -6.03 -14.27 -11.40
N GLU A 151 -7.27 -14.17 -10.93
CA GLU A 151 -8.46 -14.38 -11.78
C GLU A 151 -8.64 -13.27 -12.82
N LYS A 152 -8.00 -12.11 -12.62
CA LYS A 152 -8.04 -10.95 -13.52
C LYS A 152 -6.76 -10.75 -14.34
N ARG A 153 -5.82 -11.70 -14.27
CA ARG A 153 -4.50 -11.58 -14.90
C ARG A 153 -4.59 -11.35 -16.41
N GLU A 154 -5.40 -12.14 -17.10
CA GLU A 154 -5.52 -12.04 -18.56
C GLU A 154 -6.20 -10.72 -18.97
N ASP A 155 -7.24 -10.28 -18.25
CA ASP A 155 -7.90 -9.00 -18.47
C ASP A 155 -6.92 -7.82 -18.22
N TYR A 156 -6.11 -7.89 -17.17
CA TYR A 156 -5.05 -6.92 -16.88
C TYR A 156 -4.05 -6.84 -18.03
N LEU A 157 -3.52 -7.97 -18.49
CA LEU A 157 -2.54 -8.00 -19.56
C LEU A 157 -3.13 -7.48 -20.88
N ALA A 158 -4.36 -7.86 -21.21
CA ALA A 158 -5.07 -7.35 -22.38
C ALA A 158 -5.24 -5.82 -22.32
N PHE A 159 -5.65 -5.30 -21.16
CA PHE A 159 -5.77 -3.85 -20.94
C PHE A 159 -4.44 -3.14 -21.14
N ARG A 160 -3.36 -3.64 -20.52
CA ARG A 160 -2.03 -3.04 -20.61
C ARG A 160 -1.49 -3.01 -22.04
N ARG A 161 -1.63 -4.12 -22.78
CA ARG A 161 -1.24 -4.21 -24.19
C ARG A 161 -2.02 -3.27 -25.09
N ALA A 162 -3.29 -3.04 -24.79
CA ALA A 162 -4.12 -2.11 -25.56
C ALA A 162 -3.77 -0.65 -25.34
N HIS A 163 -3.23 -0.28 -24.17
CA HIS A 163 -2.97 1.11 -23.79
C HIS A 163 -1.49 1.50 -23.81
N ILE A 164 -0.57 0.53 -23.83
CA ILE A 164 0.87 0.79 -23.82
C ILE A 164 1.50 0.15 -25.07
N PRO A 165 1.98 0.96 -26.03
CA PRO A 165 2.71 0.43 -27.19
C PRO A 165 3.94 -0.37 -26.72
N ASN A 166 4.16 -1.53 -27.36
CA ASN A 166 5.29 -2.42 -27.06
C ASN A 166 5.36 -2.88 -25.58
N TYR A 167 4.20 -3.06 -24.93
CA TYR A 167 4.11 -3.43 -23.51
C TYR A 167 5.00 -4.62 -23.16
N ASP A 168 4.91 -5.73 -23.92
CA ASP A 168 5.65 -6.96 -23.62
C ASP A 168 7.18 -6.79 -23.69
N GLU A 169 7.66 -5.87 -24.54
CA GLU A 169 9.09 -5.55 -24.63
C GLU A 169 9.53 -4.62 -23.48
N LEU A 170 8.73 -3.58 -23.21
CA LEU A 170 9.04 -2.57 -22.17
C LEU A 170 9.00 -3.17 -20.76
N TYR A 171 8.16 -4.17 -20.53
CA TYR A 171 7.93 -4.78 -19.20
C TYR A 171 8.43 -6.22 -19.12
N LYS A 172 9.27 -6.67 -20.06
CA LYS A 172 9.78 -8.04 -20.16
C LYS A 172 10.41 -8.60 -18.87
N ASP A 173 11.10 -7.75 -18.12
CA ASP A 173 11.80 -8.12 -16.88
C ASP A 173 11.13 -7.48 -15.63
N LEU A 174 9.91 -6.99 -15.78
CA LEU A 174 9.16 -6.30 -14.74
C LEU A 174 7.83 -7.01 -14.46
N ASP A 175 7.86 -8.33 -14.37
CA ASP A 175 6.69 -9.14 -14.07
C ASP A 175 6.05 -8.70 -12.75
N ARG A 176 4.70 -8.71 -12.74
CA ARG A 176 3.90 -8.49 -11.53
C ARG A 176 3.41 -9.83 -11.04
N TYR A 177 3.48 -10.01 -9.72
CA TYR A 177 2.92 -11.18 -9.09
C TYR A 177 1.41 -11.01 -8.92
N PHE A 178 0.66 -12.04 -9.28
CA PHE A 178 -0.79 -12.11 -9.15
C PHE A 178 -1.13 -13.13 -8.08
N TYR A 179 -1.95 -12.73 -7.12
CA TYR A 179 -2.27 -13.52 -5.95
C TYR A 179 -3.64 -14.20 -6.05
N PRO A 180 -3.75 -15.48 -5.68
CA PRO A 180 -5.03 -16.06 -5.35
C PRO A 180 -5.47 -15.57 -3.97
N ARG A 181 -6.78 -15.33 -3.77
CA ARG A 181 -7.32 -14.98 -2.43
C ARG A 181 -7.03 -16.05 -1.39
N GLY A 182 -7.05 -17.32 -1.82
CA GLY A 182 -6.73 -18.48 -0.99
C GLY A 182 -5.35 -18.42 -0.30
N PHE A 183 -4.36 -17.74 -0.89
CA PHE A 183 -3.08 -17.51 -0.21
C PHE A 183 -3.25 -16.75 1.11
N PHE A 184 -4.02 -15.67 1.09
CA PHE A 184 -4.27 -14.86 2.29
C PHE A 184 -5.25 -15.54 3.27
N GLU A 185 -6.23 -16.30 2.75
CA GLU A 185 -7.14 -17.11 3.58
C GLU A 185 -6.36 -18.17 4.35
N ASN A 186 -5.47 -18.92 3.68
CA ASN A 186 -4.61 -19.93 4.30
C ASN A 186 -3.69 -19.31 5.37
N PHE A 187 -3.10 -18.16 5.07
CA PHE A 187 -2.30 -17.43 6.06
C PHE A 187 -3.13 -17.03 7.29
N ALA A 188 -4.32 -16.47 7.07
CA ALA A 188 -5.21 -16.06 8.15
C ALA A 188 -5.63 -17.24 9.02
N ASP A 189 -5.97 -18.38 8.43
CA ASP A 189 -6.34 -19.61 9.14
C ASP A 189 -5.17 -20.18 9.95
N ALA A 190 -3.97 -20.24 9.37
CA ALA A 190 -2.77 -20.70 10.04
C ALA A 190 -2.40 -19.86 11.28
N HIS A 191 -2.77 -18.56 11.28
CA HIS A 191 -2.44 -17.63 12.36
C HIS A 191 -3.65 -17.23 13.22
N ASN A 192 -4.77 -17.96 13.11
CA ASN A 192 -6.01 -17.72 13.88
C ASN A 192 -6.52 -16.27 13.72
N LEU A 193 -6.53 -15.77 12.49
CA LEU A 193 -7.02 -14.43 12.14
C LEU A 193 -8.40 -14.53 11.47
N ARG A 194 -9.21 -13.51 11.64
CA ARG A 194 -10.37 -13.25 10.79
C ARG A 194 -9.90 -12.42 9.59
N ILE A 195 -10.29 -12.79 8.38
CA ILE A 195 -9.98 -12.06 7.15
C ILE A 195 -11.25 -11.60 6.46
N ILE A 196 -11.17 -10.44 5.84
CA ILE A 196 -12.20 -9.90 4.92
C ILE A 196 -11.54 -9.38 3.64
N PHE A 197 -12.30 -9.38 2.56
CA PHE A 197 -11.94 -8.82 1.26
C PHE A 197 -12.91 -7.68 0.90
N PRO A 198 -12.71 -6.47 1.44
CA PRO A 198 -13.63 -5.37 1.20
C PRO A 198 -13.52 -4.87 -0.24
N ILE A 199 -14.65 -4.42 -0.81
CA ILE A 199 -14.66 -3.66 -2.05
C ILE A 199 -14.30 -2.22 -1.66
N MET A 200 -13.17 -1.74 -2.20
CA MET A 200 -12.66 -0.38 -2.00
C MET A 200 -12.37 0.20 -3.37
N GLU A 201 -13.31 0.95 -3.92
CA GLU A 201 -13.17 1.55 -5.24
C GLU A 201 -12.37 2.86 -5.15
N LEU A 202 -11.28 2.96 -5.92
CA LEU A 202 -10.59 4.22 -6.17
C LEU A 202 -11.03 4.76 -7.53
N LYS A 203 -12.08 5.58 -7.55
CA LYS A 203 -12.69 6.10 -8.78
C LYS A 203 -11.65 6.80 -9.65
N GLY A 204 -11.61 6.42 -10.92
CA GLY A 204 -10.64 6.94 -11.89
C GLY A 204 -9.31 6.21 -11.92
N TYR A 205 -9.08 5.23 -11.06
CA TYR A 205 -7.87 4.44 -11.09
C TYR A 205 -8.00 3.27 -12.08
N TRP A 206 -7.18 3.29 -13.12
CA TRP A 206 -7.23 2.32 -14.20
C TRP A 206 -7.04 0.85 -13.73
N ASN A 207 -6.27 0.64 -12.65
CA ASN A 207 -5.94 -0.69 -12.14
C ASN A 207 -7.02 -1.28 -11.21
N ASP A 208 -7.97 -0.46 -10.78
CA ASP A 208 -9.00 -0.83 -9.80
C ASP A 208 -9.78 -2.12 -10.16
N PRO A 209 -10.16 -2.38 -11.45
CA PRO A 209 -10.86 -3.59 -11.83
C PRO A 209 -10.05 -4.89 -11.70
N PHE A 210 -8.73 -4.80 -11.55
CA PHE A 210 -7.79 -5.94 -11.59
C PHE A 210 -7.18 -6.27 -10.24
N ILE A 211 -7.58 -5.54 -9.19
CA ILE A 211 -7.02 -5.68 -7.85
C ILE A 211 -8.08 -6.10 -6.83
N PHE A 212 -7.60 -6.59 -5.71
CA PHE A 212 -8.39 -6.77 -4.50
C PHE A 212 -7.63 -6.31 -3.28
N ASN A 213 -8.33 -6.21 -2.16
CA ASN A 213 -7.75 -5.82 -0.88
C ASN A 213 -8.14 -6.85 0.18
N CYS A 214 -7.29 -7.06 1.18
CA CYS A 214 -7.63 -7.87 2.33
C CYS A 214 -7.23 -7.20 3.64
N PHE A 215 -8.04 -7.45 4.67
CA PHE A 215 -7.76 -6.99 6.02
C PHE A 215 -7.93 -8.16 6.99
N MET A 216 -6.96 -8.31 7.87
CA MET A 216 -6.88 -9.40 8.83
C MET A 216 -6.91 -8.86 10.25
N TYR A 217 -7.61 -9.55 11.12
CA TYR A 217 -7.84 -9.14 12.51
C TYR A 217 -7.57 -10.31 13.44
N ARG A 218 -6.99 -10.08 14.59
CA ARG A 218 -6.85 -11.08 15.64
C ARG A 218 -8.23 -11.50 16.14
N LYS A 219 -8.45 -12.83 16.33
CA LYS A 219 -9.70 -13.38 16.92
C LYS A 219 -9.66 -13.27 18.42
#